data_1666a422a1d435ee1cd5f8b8724d1456
#
_entry.id   1666a422a1d435ee1cd5f8b8724d1456
#
_cell.length_a   1.000
_cell.length_b   1.000
_cell.length_c   1.000
_cell.angle_alpha   90.00
_cell.angle_beta   90.00
_cell.angle_gamma   90.00
#
_symmetry.space_group_name_H-M   'P 1'
#
loop_
_entity.id
_entity.type
_entity.pdbx_description
1 polymer ?
#
loop_
_entity_poly.entity_id
_entity_poly.type
_entity_poly.pdbx_seq_one_letter_code
_entity_poly.pdbx_strand_id
1 'polypeptide(L)'
;MLGDLIANLDRPGVATAVLAAIDPTLLARIEERAAIESMTSTEFVAGAVREFVERGEDDLWFQLLTVIRKADDPSLAAIETIMRWVVTPRADSQT
;
A
#
# COMPACT_ATOMS: atom_id res chain seq x y z
N MET A 1 18.54 3.75 0.52
CA MET A 1 17.84 4.40 1.62
C MET A 1 16.36 4.42 1.36
N LEU A 2 15.62 5.27 2.05
CA LEU A 2 14.17 5.29 1.89
C LEU A 2 13.75 5.58 0.46
N GLY A 3 14.44 6.49 -0.22
CA GLY A 3 14.11 6.79 -1.61
C GLY A 3 14.21 5.59 -2.51
N ASP A 4 15.21 4.74 -2.28
CA ASP A 4 15.36 3.53 -3.06
C ASP A 4 14.26 2.53 -2.76
N LEU A 5 13.86 2.43 -1.48
CA LEU A 5 12.77 1.55 -1.10
C LEU A 5 11.47 1.97 -1.78
N ILE A 6 11.16 3.25 -1.73
CA ILE A 6 9.95 3.77 -2.35
C ILE A 6 9.97 3.54 -3.87
N ALA A 7 11.10 3.78 -4.51
CA ALA A 7 11.22 3.58 -5.95
C ALA A 7 10.98 2.12 -6.34
N ASN A 8 11.36 1.19 -5.46
CA ASN A 8 11.17 -0.23 -5.73
C ASN A 8 9.73 -0.68 -5.51
N LEU A 9 8.97 0.01 -4.66
CA LEU A 9 7.63 -0.43 -4.30
C LEU A 9 6.66 -0.44 -5.48
N ASP A 10 6.88 0.41 -6.50
CA ASP A 10 5.95 0.43 -7.62
C ASP A 10 6.33 -0.53 -8.74
N ARG A 11 7.35 -1.35 -8.53
CA ARG A 11 7.70 -2.37 -9.52
C ARG A 11 6.72 -3.52 -9.45
N PRO A 12 6.25 -4.01 -10.60
CA PRO A 12 5.28 -5.11 -10.62
C PRO A 12 5.73 -6.35 -9.84
N GLY A 13 7.01 -6.67 -9.89
CA GLY A 13 7.51 -7.83 -9.16
C GLY A 13 7.39 -7.69 -7.66
N VAL A 14 7.64 -6.50 -7.14
CA VAL A 14 7.50 -6.24 -5.71
C VAL A 14 6.03 -6.33 -5.30
N ALA A 15 5.15 -5.72 -6.07
CA ALA A 15 3.72 -5.77 -5.77
C ALA A 15 3.21 -7.21 -5.74
N THR A 16 3.63 -8.02 -6.71
CA THR A 16 3.22 -9.43 -6.77
C THR A 16 3.72 -10.20 -5.54
N ALA A 17 4.96 -9.98 -5.16
CA ALA A 17 5.52 -10.67 -3.98
C ALA A 17 4.78 -10.26 -2.71
N VAL A 18 4.47 -8.98 -2.58
CA VAL A 18 3.75 -8.50 -1.41
C VAL A 18 2.33 -9.08 -1.36
N LEU A 19 1.64 -9.13 -2.50
CA LEU A 19 0.30 -9.68 -2.55
C LEU A 19 0.27 -11.15 -2.15
N ALA A 20 1.36 -11.87 -2.42
CA ALA A 20 1.45 -13.28 -2.02
C ALA A 20 1.64 -13.45 -0.52
N ALA A 21 2.15 -12.43 0.17
CA ALA A 21 2.46 -12.50 1.59
C ALA A 21 1.54 -11.68 2.48
N ILE A 22 0.71 -10.84 1.89
CA ILE A 22 -0.12 -9.89 2.63
C ILE A 22 -1.25 -10.60 3.38
N ASP A 23 -1.78 -9.94 4.41
CA ASP A 23 -2.91 -10.44 5.17
C ASP A 23 -4.09 -10.77 4.23
N PRO A 24 -4.67 -11.98 4.35
CA PRO A 24 -5.76 -12.39 3.45
C PRO A 24 -6.98 -11.46 3.45
N THR A 25 -7.32 -10.91 4.61
CA THR A 25 -8.45 -9.99 4.69
C THR A 25 -8.18 -8.73 3.90
N LEU A 26 -6.96 -8.22 4.02
CA LEU A 26 -6.56 -7.03 3.26
C LEU A 26 -6.49 -7.34 1.77
N LEU A 27 -5.97 -8.50 1.43
CA LEU A 27 -5.90 -8.93 0.03
C LEU A 27 -7.29 -8.95 -0.61
N ALA A 28 -8.27 -9.49 0.10
CA ALA A 28 -9.64 -9.54 -0.42
C ALA A 28 -10.17 -8.14 -0.72
N ARG A 29 -9.88 -7.18 0.15
CA ARG A 29 -10.31 -5.80 -0.08
C ARG A 29 -9.60 -5.17 -1.26
N ILE A 30 -8.32 -5.48 -1.43
CA ILE A 30 -7.57 -4.98 -2.58
C ILE A 30 -8.15 -5.54 -3.87
N GLU A 31 -8.44 -6.83 -3.90
CA GLU A 31 -9.00 -7.46 -5.08
C GLU A 31 -10.36 -6.87 -5.44
N GLU A 32 -11.18 -6.61 -4.43
CA GLU A 32 -12.48 -6.03 -4.64
C GLU A 32 -12.38 -4.63 -5.24
N ARG A 33 -11.50 -3.80 -4.68
CA ARG A 33 -11.33 -2.44 -5.19
C ARG A 33 -10.71 -2.43 -6.58
N ALA A 34 -9.77 -3.32 -6.83
CA ALA A 34 -9.16 -3.43 -8.15
C ALA A 34 -10.21 -3.80 -9.20
N ALA A 35 -11.08 -4.74 -8.86
CA ALA A 35 -12.14 -5.16 -9.77
C ALA A 35 -13.09 -4.01 -10.09
N ILE A 36 -13.44 -3.21 -9.08
CA ILE A 36 -14.31 -2.06 -9.29
C ILE A 36 -13.69 -1.09 -10.29
N GLU A 37 -12.37 -0.95 -10.25
CA GLU A 37 -11.67 -0.01 -11.12
C GLU A 37 -11.15 -0.67 -12.40
N SER A 38 -11.53 -1.91 -12.64
CA SER A 38 -11.12 -2.67 -13.83
C SER A 38 -9.61 -2.81 -13.94
N MET A 39 -8.97 -3.07 -12.82
CA MET A 39 -7.51 -3.24 -12.74
C MET A 39 -7.17 -4.59 -12.14
N THR A 40 -5.96 -5.05 -12.40
CA THR A 40 -5.44 -6.20 -11.66
C THR A 40 -5.05 -5.72 -10.26
N SER A 41 -4.92 -6.66 -9.32
CA SER A 41 -4.48 -6.30 -7.97
C SER A 41 -3.08 -5.68 -8.00
N THR A 42 -2.20 -6.21 -8.84
CA THR A 42 -0.85 -5.67 -8.98
C THR A 42 -0.88 -4.22 -9.47
N GLU A 43 -1.71 -3.94 -10.48
CA GLU A 43 -1.85 -2.58 -11.00
C GLU A 43 -2.41 -1.64 -9.93
N PHE A 44 -3.38 -2.13 -9.18
CA PHE A 44 -4.00 -1.34 -8.13
C PHE A 44 -2.98 -0.95 -7.06
N VAL A 45 -2.18 -1.92 -6.61
CA VAL A 45 -1.16 -1.67 -5.59
C VAL A 45 -0.11 -0.68 -6.10
N ALA A 46 0.40 -0.91 -7.31
CA ALA A 46 1.42 -0.02 -7.86
C ALA A 46 0.90 1.40 -8.01
N GLY A 47 -0.33 1.56 -8.47
CA GLY A 47 -0.93 2.87 -8.62
C GLY A 47 -1.15 3.57 -7.28
N ALA A 48 -1.58 2.81 -6.27
CA ALA A 48 -1.80 3.37 -4.94
C ALA A 48 -0.50 3.85 -4.32
N VAL A 49 0.57 3.08 -4.48
CA VAL A 49 1.88 3.48 -3.96
C VAL A 49 2.36 4.75 -4.65
N ARG A 50 2.20 4.80 -5.98
CA ARG A 50 2.60 5.99 -6.72
C ARG A 50 1.83 7.22 -6.28
N GLU A 51 0.53 7.07 -6.10
CA GLU A 51 -0.29 8.18 -5.65
C GLU A 51 0.11 8.63 -4.25
N PHE A 52 0.43 7.69 -3.38
CA PHE A 52 0.89 8.05 -2.04
C PHE A 52 2.19 8.85 -2.10
N VAL A 53 3.12 8.42 -2.96
CA VAL A 53 4.39 9.12 -3.09
C VAL A 53 4.17 10.56 -3.56
N GLU A 54 3.23 10.76 -4.46
CA GLU A 54 2.98 12.08 -5.03
C GLU A 54 2.12 12.98 -4.13
N ARG A 55 1.21 12.39 -3.35
CA ARG A 55 0.20 13.17 -2.64
C ARG A 55 0.10 12.89 -1.14
N GLY A 56 0.90 11.99 -0.64
CA GLY A 56 0.84 11.63 0.77
C GLY A 56 1.17 12.82 1.67
N GLU A 57 0.38 12.96 2.73
CA GLU A 57 0.61 14.01 3.71
C GLU A 57 1.77 13.67 4.63
N ASP A 58 2.38 14.70 5.21
CA ASP A 58 3.54 14.50 6.08
C ASP A 58 3.23 13.57 7.25
N ASP A 59 2.06 13.69 7.84
CA ASP A 59 1.67 12.83 8.95
C ASP A 59 1.67 11.36 8.54
N LEU A 60 1.16 11.08 7.35
CA LEU A 60 1.14 9.71 6.85
C LEU A 60 2.55 9.21 6.57
N TRP A 61 3.40 10.07 6.04
CA TRP A 61 4.80 9.72 5.83
C TRP A 61 5.49 9.37 7.14
N PHE A 62 5.24 10.14 8.20
CA PHE A 62 5.81 9.83 9.50
C PHE A 62 5.34 8.47 10.01
N GLN A 63 4.06 8.19 9.87
CA GLN A 63 3.53 6.90 10.29
C GLN A 63 4.14 5.76 9.51
N LEU A 64 4.27 5.96 8.20
CA LEU A 64 4.86 4.94 7.34
C LEU A 64 6.31 4.68 7.73
N LEU A 65 7.08 5.73 7.96
CA LEU A 65 8.48 5.57 8.36
C LEU A 65 8.60 4.80 9.67
N THR A 66 7.71 5.09 10.61
CA THR A 66 7.72 4.41 11.90
C THR A 66 7.46 2.91 11.72
N VAL A 67 6.51 2.57 10.86
CA VAL A 67 6.19 1.16 10.59
C VAL A 67 7.37 0.47 9.92
N ILE A 68 7.96 1.11 8.92
CA ILE A 68 9.08 0.54 8.17
C ILE A 68 10.27 0.25 9.09
N ARG A 69 10.55 1.16 10.01
CA ARG A 69 11.69 1.02 10.91
C ARG A 69 11.58 -0.14 11.86
N LYS A 70 10.36 -0.56 12.17
CA LYS A 70 10.11 -1.65 13.11
C LYS A 70 9.86 -2.98 12.41
N ALA A 71 9.71 -2.98 11.11
CA ALA A 71 9.30 -4.16 10.38
C ALA A 71 10.48 -5.06 10.00
N ASP A 72 10.25 -6.36 10.04
CA ASP A 72 11.23 -7.32 9.55
C ASP A 72 11.32 -7.27 8.03
N ASP A 73 10.18 -7.03 7.38
CA ASP A 73 10.13 -6.89 5.93
C ASP A 73 9.58 -5.50 5.61
N PRO A 74 10.47 -4.52 5.39
CA PRO A 74 10.03 -3.14 5.15
C PRO A 74 9.14 -2.96 3.94
N SER A 75 9.40 -3.67 2.85
CA SER A 75 8.59 -3.54 1.64
C SER A 75 7.17 -4.02 1.88
N LEU A 76 7.02 -5.18 2.50
CA LEU A 76 5.70 -5.70 2.83
C LEU A 76 4.97 -4.76 3.78
N ALA A 77 5.66 -4.32 4.83
CA ALA A 77 5.05 -3.43 5.82
C ALA A 77 4.59 -2.12 5.19
N ALA A 78 5.40 -1.56 4.31
CA ALA A 78 5.08 -0.29 3.68
C ALA A 78 3.83 -0.41 2.80
N ILE A 79 3.81 -1.42 1.94
CA ILE A 79 2.68 -1.60 1.05
C ILE A 79 1.41 -1.94 1.84
N GLU A 80 1.54 -2.81 2.83
CA GLU A 80 0.40 -3.17 3.69
C GLU A 80 -0.20 -1.92 4.34
N THR A 81 0.64 -1.07 4.88
CA THR A 81 0.19 0.14 5.54
C THR A 81 -0.52 1.08 4.57
N ILE A 82 0.08 1.30 3.40
CA ILE A 82 -0.52 2.16 2.39
C ILE A 82 -1.86 1.60 1.95
N MET A 83 -1.93 0.29 1.73
CA MET A 83 -3.17 -0.33 1.25
C MET A 83 -4.27 -0.25 2.29
N ARG A 84 -3.94 -0.37 3.58
CA ARG A 84 -4.94 -0.19 4.62
C ARG A 84 -5.56 1.19 4.56
N TRP A 85 -4.75 2.20 4.33
CA TRP A 85 -5.28 3.57 4.20
C TRP A 85 -6.17 3.71 2.98
N VAL A 86 -5.81 3.04 1.89
CA VAL A 86 -6.54 3.17 0.62
C VAL A 86 -7.88 2.44 0.64
N VAL A 87 -7.89 1.21 1.17
CA VAL A 87 -9.08 0.37 1.10
C VAL A 87 -10.00 0.45 2.31
N THR A 88 -9.50 1.00 3.42
CA THR A 88 -10.31 1.10 4.62
C THR A 88 -11.30 2.26 4.46
N PRO A 89 -12.60 2.03 4.67
CA PRO A 89 -13.57 3.11 4.60
C PRO A 89 -13.24 4.19 5.62
N ARG A 90 -13.41 5.43 5.23
CA ARG A 90 -13.13 6.54 6.14
C ARG A 90 -14.19 6.58 7.23
N ALA A 91 -13.73 6.54 8.46
CA ALA A 91 -14.64 6.60 9.59
C ALA A 91 -15.39 7.92 9.63
N ASP A 92 -14.73 8.98 9.24
CA ASP A 92 -15.31 10.30 9.25
C ASP A 92 -16.44 10.46 8.24
N SER A 93 -16.48 9.62 7.23
CA SER A 93 -17.55 9.69 6.24
C SER A 93 -18.90 9.28 6.81
N GLN A 94 -18.90 8.73 7.98
CA GLN A 94 -20.12 8.28 8.64
C GLN A 94 -20.74 9.31 9.54
N THR A 95 -20.02 10.32 9.84
CA THR A 95 -20.48 11.30 10.81
C THR A 95 -21.06 12.50 10.15
#